data_12f3b69e84236cf132c997ad3e91172b
#
_entry.id   12f3b69e84236cf132c997ad3e91172b
#
_cell.length_a   1.000
_cell.length_b   1.000
_cell.length_c   1.000
_cell.angle_alpha   90.00
_cell.angle_beta   90.00
_cell.angle_gamma   90.00
#
_symmetry.space_group_name_H-M   'P 1'
#
loop_
_entity.id
_entity.type
_entity.pdbx_description
1 polymer ?
#
loop_
_entity_poly.entity_id
_entity_poly.type
_entity_poly.pdbx_seq_one_letter_code
_entity_poly.pdbx_strand_id
1 'polypeptide(L)'
;EQHFWGGNDSDFYSGEGSHDSKIIQPYIDSVTNFFKSHKGQLTVCDLGCGDFNVGKALVPYTKAYVAIDIVEGLIERNKQLFKADHLTFKCLDIAQDDLLKADCVIIRQVLQHLSNLEIQQILDKLSAYKYLVLTEHIPVGEFIPNIDIIANSQNRLKHSSGVDVL
;
A
#
# COMPACT_ATOMS: atom_id res chain seq x y z
N GLU A 1 -2.35 10.59 -17.14
CA GLU A 1 -2.89 9.72 -16.10
C GLU A 1 -3.62 8.61 -16.82
N GLN A 2 -2.95 7.52 -16.96
CA GLN A 2 -3.38 6.45 -17.85
C GLN A 2 -3.75 5.26 -16.98
N HIS A 3 -4.80 4.53 -17.34
CA HIS A 3 -5.24 3.27 -16.74
C HIS A 3 -4.17 2.18 -16.85
N PHE A 4 -3.00 2.41 -16.26
CA PHE A 4 -1.83 1.54 -16.37
C PHE A 4 -2.08 0.13 -15.83
N TRP A 5 -3.06 -0.01 -14.94
CA TRP A 5 -3.35 -1.25 -14.20
C TRP A 5 -4.61 -1.97 -14.70
N GLY A 6 -5.25 -1.47 -15.77
CA GLY A 6 -6.54 -1.95 -16.27
C GLY A 6 -7.72 -1.19 -15.66
N GLY A 7 -8.92 -1.74 -15.79
CA GLY A 7 -10.18 -1.10 -15.41
C GLY A 7 -10.90 -0.45 -16.60
N ASN A 8 -12.11 0.00 -16.37
CA ASN A 8 -12.90 0.75 -17.39
C ASN A 8 -12.44 2.21 -17.39
N ASP A 9 -12.56 2.89 -18.54
CA ASP A 9 -12.13 4.29 -18.75
C ASP A 9 -12.75 5.33 -17.77
N SER A 10 -13.64 4.90 -16.88
CA SER A 10 -14.40 5.77 -15.97
C SER A 10 -14.00 5.65 -14.49
N ASP A 11 -13.15 4.72 -14.08
CA ASP A 11 -12.81 4.53 -12.66
C ASP A 11 -11.36 4.07 -12.45
N PHE A 12 -10.81 4.35 -11.27
CA PHE A 12 -9.49 3.90 -10.85
C PHE A 12 -9.50 2.41 -10.49
N TYR A 13 -8.42 1.71 -10.85
CA TYR A 13 -8.26 0.30 -10.61
C TYR A 13 -6.81 -0.01 -10.20
N SER A 14 -6.64 -0.61 -9.04
CA SER A 14 -5.32 -0.94 -8.47
C SER A 14 -4.76 -2.30 -8.92
N GLY A 15 -5.30 -2.85 -10.01
CA GLY A 15 -4.85 -4.11 -10.59
C GLY A 15 -5.48 -5.36 -9.93
N GLU A 16 -5.33 -6.50 -10.60
CA GLU A 16 -5.90 -7.78 -10.16
C GLU A 16 -5.40 -8.22 -8.78
N GLY A 17 -4.14 -7.93 -8.46
CA GLY A 17 -3.57 -8.21 -7.14
C GLY A 17 -4.32 -7.58 -5.97
N SER A 18 -5.13 -6.53 -6.24
CA SER A 18 -5.97 -5.85 -5.24
C SER A 18 -7.46 -6.20 -5.37
N HIS A 19 -7.85 -7.03 -6.36
CA HIS A 19 -9.25 -7.38 -6.63
C HIS A 19 -9.51 -8.90 -6.66
N ASP A 20 -8.53 -9.75 -6.96
CA ASP A 20 -8.73 -11.20 -6.89
C ASP A 20 -8.90 -11.66 -5.44
N SER A 21 -10.10 -12.16 -5.13
CA SER A 21 -10.45 -12.63 -3.78
C SER A 21 -9.52 -13.73 -3.26
N LYS A 22 -8.95 -14.55 -4.13
CA LYS A 22 -8.00 -15.59 -3.73
C LYS A 22 -6.68 -15.01 -3.23
N ILE A 23 -6.31 -13.82 -3.71
CA ILE A 23 -5.09 -13.11 -3.32
C ILE A 23 -5.36 -12.24 -2.09
N ILE A 24 -6.46 -11.46 -2.11
CA ILE A 24 -6.71 -10.48 -1.06
C ILE A 24 -7.27 -11.06 0.23
N GLN A 25 -8.09 -12.13 0.17
CA GLN A 25 -8.76 -12.63 1.37
C GLN A 25 -7.77 -13.17 2.41
N PRO A 26 -6.76 -13.99 2.07
CA PRO A 26 -5.77 -14.43 3.06
C PRO A 26 -5.00 -13.28 3.72
N TYR A 27 -4.71 -12.22 2.96
CA TYR A 27 -4.08 -11.00 3.47
C TYR A 27 -5.01 -10.27 4.46
N ILE A 28 -6.26 -10.02 4.05
CA ILE A 28 -7.26 -9.34 4.88
C ILE A 28 -7.46 -10.12 6.20
N ASP A 29 -7.60 -11.44 6.12
CA ASP A 29 -7.79 -12.28 7.32
C ASP A 29 -6.58 -12.21 8.26
N SER A 30 -5.37 -12.26 7.72
CA SER A 30 -4.14 -12.18 8.53
C SER A 30 -4.00 -10.83 9.22
N VAL A 31 -4.19 -9.73 8.48
CA VAL A 31 -4.06 -8.37 9.03
C VAL A 31 -5.19 -8.04 10.00
N THR A 32 -6.42 -8.44 9.71
CA THR A 32 -7.54 -8.25 10.65
C THR A 32 -7.36 -9.04 11.94
N ASN A 33 -6.83 -10.26 11.87
CA ASN A 33 -6.50 -11.05 13.06
C ASN A 33 -5.40 -10.39 13.88
N PHE A 34 -4.38 -9.82 13.23
CA PHE A 34 -3.36 -9.02 13.90
C PHE A 34 -3.97 -7.80 14.60
N PHE A 35 -4.83 -7.03 13.96
CA PHE A 35 -5.50 -5.88 14.59
C PHE A 35 -6.42 -6.28 15.75
N LYS A 36 -7.15 -7.39 15.60
CA LYS A 36 -7.99 -7.95 16.69
C LYS A 36 -7.18 -8.37 17.90
N SER A 37 -5.97 -8.93 17.71
CA SER A 37 -5.08 -9.27 18.82
C SER A 37 -4.66 -8.06 19.66
N HIS A 38 -4.67 -6.87 19.05
CA HIS A 38 -4.45 -5.57 19.69
C HIS A 38 -5.76 -4.87 20.11
N LYS A 39 -6.88 -5.61 20.14
CA LYS A 39 -8.23 -5.13 20.54
C LYS A 39 -8.71 -3.93 19.68
N GLY A 40 -8.26 -3.82 18.42
CA GLY A 40 -8.60 -2.72 17.52
C GLY A 40 -8.08 -1.34 17.96
N GLN A 41 -7.07 -1.27 18.80
CA GLN A 41 -6.57 -0.02 19.38
C GLN A 41 -5.40 0.60 18.60
N LEU A 42 -4.96 -0.04 17.50
CA LEU A 42 -3.87 0.49 16.70
C LEU A 42 -4.34 1.63 15.80
N THR A 43 -3.54 2.68 15.75
CA THR A 43 -3.59 3.67 14.68
C THR A 43 -2.78 3.17 13.49
N VAL A 44 -3.32 3.29 12.28
CA VAL A 44 -2.75 2.69 11.07
C VAL A 44 -2.49 3.76 10.01
N CYS A 45 -1.33 3.67 9.37
CA CYS A 45 -0.96 4.45 8.20
C CYS A 45 -0.78 3.47 7.02
N ASP A 46 -1.59 3.61 5.97
CA ASP A 46 -1.61 2.75 4.79
C ASP A 46 -0.96 3.52 3.62
N LEU A 47 0.25 3.13 3.24
CA LEU A 47 1.08 3.80 2.25
C LEU A 47 0.87 3.17 0.87
N GLY A 48 0.31 3.95 -0.07
CA GLY A 48 -0.08 3.49 -1.40
C GLY A 48 -1.42 2.73 -1.36
N CYS A 49 -2.45 3.37 -0.79
CA CYS A 49 -3.75 2.74 -0.55
C CYS A 49 -4.53 2.38 -1.83
N GLY A 50 -4.13 2.92 -2.99
CA GLY A 50 -4.76 2.69 -4.27
C GLY A 50 -6.26 3.01 -4.26
N ASP A 51 -7.05 2.22 -4.99
CA ASP A 51 -8.51 2.37 -5.06
C ASP A 51 -9.27 1.97 -3.78
N PHE A 52 -8.51 1.65 -2.73
CA PHE A 52 -8.98 1.33 -1.39
C PHE A 52 -9.82 0.04 -1.30
N ASN A 53 -9.77 -0.83 -2.31
CA ASN A 53 -10.53 -2.07 -2.28
C ASN A 53 -10.13 -3.01 -1.13
N VAL A 54 -8.86 -3.03 -0.76
CA VAL A 54 -8.35 -3.82 0.37
C VAL A 54 -8.48 -3.05 1.68
N GLY A 55 -8.03 -1.79 1.71
CA GLY A 55 -8.00 -0.96 2.93
C GLY A 55 -9.37 -0.82 3.59
N LYS A 56 -10.46 -0.71 2.81
CA LYS A 56 -11.84 -0.62 3.34
C LYS A 56 -12.21 -1.77 4.28
N ALA A 57 -11.66 -2.96 4.06
CA ALA A 57 -11.93 -4.13 4.90
C ALA A 57 -11.16 -4.10 6.22
N LEU A 58 -10.10 -3.32 6.31
CA LEU A 58 -9.23 -3.21 7.49
C LEU A 58 -9.70 -2.13 8.47
N VAL A 59 -10.28 -1.05 7.97
CA VAL A 59 -10.75 0.12 8.75
C VAL A 59 -11.53 -0.26 10.01
N PRO A 60 -12.53 -1.17 9.96
CA PRO A 60 -13.36 -1.50 11.14
C PRO A 60 -12.59 -2.07 12.34
N TYR A 61 -11.34 -2.49 12.12
CA TYR A 61 -10.51 -3.14 13.14
C TYR A 61 -9.41 -2.24 13.69
N THR A 62 -9.51 -0.92 13.46
CA THR A 62 -8.50 0.06 13.84
C THR A 62 -9.09 1.18 14.70
N LYS A 63 -8.26 1.84 15.50
CA LYS A 63 -8.63 3.05 16.24
C LYS A 63 -8.70 4.28 15.34
N ALA A 64 -7.76 4.38 14.40
CA ALA A 64 -7.72 5.38 13.36
C ALA A 64 -6.99 4.82 12.15
N TYR A 65 -7.41 5.19 10.96
CA TYR A 65 -6.85 4.74 9.70
C TYR A 65 -6.58 5.93 8.79
N VAL A 66 -5.33 6.09 8.38
CA VAL A 66 -4.93 7.11 7.42
C VAL A 66 -4.46 6.41 6.16
N ALA A 67 -5.21 6.60 5.08
CA ALA A 67 -4.91 6.05 3.77
C ALA A 67 -4.22 7.11 2.91
N ILE A 68 -3.05 6.76 2.37
CA ILE A 68 -2.18 7.68 1.64
C ILE A 68 -1.95 7.16 0.23
N ASP A 69 -2.03 8.04 -0.75
CA ASP A 69 -1.61 7.80 -2.13
C ASP A 69 -1.10 9.09 -2.74
N ILE A 70 -0.26 8.99 -3.77
CA ILE A 70 0.30 10.14 -4.49
C ILE A 70 -0.68 10.70 -5.53
N VAL A 71 -1.68 9.94 -5.94
CA VAL A 71 -2.62 10.31 -7.01
C VAL A 71 -3.80 11.08 -6.41
N GLU A 72 -3.81 12.41 -6.58
CA GLU A 72 -4.81 13.31 -6.01
C GLU A 72 -6.25 12.93 -6.42
N GLY A 73 -6.49 12.67 -7.71
CA GLY A 73 -7.82 12.29 -8.20
C GLY A 73 -8.34 11.00 -7.57
N LEU A 74 -7.46 10.04 -7.31
CA LEU A 74 -7.78 8.79 -6.61
C LEU A 74 -8.16 9.04 -5.15
N ILE A 75 -7.41 9.89 -4.47
CA ILE A 75 -7.69 10.29 -3.09
C ILE A 75 -9.05 11.01 -2.99
N GLU A 76 -9.35 11.94 -3.89
CA GLU A 76 -10.65 12.64 -3.90
C GLU A 76 -11.81 11.68 -4.16
N ARG A 77 -11.66 10.75 -5.10
CA ARG A 77 -12.63 9.67 -5.31
C ARG A 77 -12.85 8.84 -4.04
N ASN A 78 -11.76 8.41 -3.41
CA ASN A 78 -11.84 7.58 -2.21
C ASN A 78 -12.52 8.32 -1.05
N LYS A 79 -12.26 9.61 -0.87
CA LYS A 79 -12.97 10.47 0.10
C LYS A 79 -14.47 10.55 -0.16
N GLN A 80 -14.92 10.46 -1.41
CA GLN A 80 -16.35 10.46 -1.75
C GLN A 80 -17.01 9.12 -1.45
N LEU A 81 -16.34 8.01 -1.77
CA LEU A 81 -16.91 6.66 -1.72
C LEU A 81 -16.84 6.02 -0.33
N PHE A 82 -15.78 6.30 0.44
CA PHE A 82 -15.53 5.62 1.72
C PHE A 82 -15.60 6.62 2.88
N LYS A 83 -16.50 6.37 3.82
CA LYS A 83 -16.76 7.23 4.97
C LYS A 83 -16.70 6.41 6.26
N ALA A 84 -15.89 6.85 7.21
CA ALA A 84 -15.90 6.43 8.60
C ALA A 84 -15.31 7.57 9.45
N ASP A 85 -15.76 7.76 10.67
CA ASP A 85 -15.33 8.88 11.53
C ASP A 85 -13.82 8.84 11.84
N HIS A 86 -13.23 7.65 11.83
CA HIS A 86 -11.81 7.42 12.11
C HIS A 86 -10.97 7.12 10.85
N LEU A 87 -11.52 7.34 9.65
CA LEU A 87 -10.84 7.20 8.36
C LEU A 87 -10.48 8.55 7.77
N THR A 88 -9.22 8.71 7.37
CA THR A 88 -8.72 9.93 6.71
C THR A 88 -7.94 9.54 5.46
N PHE A 89 -8.14 10.28 4.37
CA PHE A 89 -7.36 10.15 3.14
C PHE A 89 -6.44 11.35 2.97
N LYS A 90 -5.17 11.10 2.59
CA LYS A 90 -4.14 12.11 2.34
C LYS A 90 -3.47 11.87 0.99
N CYS A 91 -3.28 12.95 0.23
CA CYS A 91 -2.42 12.93 -0.95
C CYS A 91 -1.01 13.32 -0.52
N LEU A 92 -0.06 12.35 -0.55
CA LEU A 92 1.34 12.56 -0.16
C LEU A 92 2.25 11.69 -1.01
N ASP A 93 3.45 12.20 -1.31
CA ASP A 93 4.57 11.40 -1.80
C ASP A 93 5.27 10.73 -0.63
N ILE A 94 5.08 9.42 -0.47
CA ILE A 94 5.62 8.65 0.65
C ILE A 94 7.15 8.59 0.68
N ALA A 95 7.82 8.83 -0.47
CA ALA A 95 9.28 8.90 -0.52
C ALA A 95 9.80 10.29 -0.08
N GLN A 96 9.13 11.38 -0.45
CA GLN A 96 9.61 12.74 -0.22
C GLN A 96 9.02 13.40 1.03
N ASP A 97 7.71 13.19 1.27
CA ASP A 97 7.01 13.87 2.36
C ASP A 97 7.24 13.20 3.72
N ASP A 98 7.01 13.95 4.79
CA ASP A 98 6.99 13.41 6.14
C ASP A 98 5.76 12.51 6.34
N LEU A 99 6.00 11.31 6.87
CA LEU A 99 4.94 10.36 7.14
C LEU A 99 4.22 10.68 8.47
N LEU A 100 2.93 10.38 8.51
CA LEU A 100 2.10 10.61 9.68
C LEU A 100 2.43 9.60 10.80
N LYS A 101 2.40 10.05 12.04
CA LYS A 101 2.61 9.17 13.20
C LYS A 101 1.45 8.20 13.35
N ALA A 102 1.79 6.92 13.49
CA ALA A 102 0.85 5.83 13.74
C ALA A 102 1.55 4.71 14.51
N ASP A 103 0.78 3.76 15.05
CA ASP A 103 1.34 2.55 15.69
C ASP A 103 1.83 1.54 14.65
N CYS A 104 1.10 1.43 13.55
CA CYS A 104 1.34 0.47 12.49
C CYS A 104 1.38 1.16 11.12
N VAL A 105 2.32 0.78 10.29
CA VAL A 105 2.37 1.15 8.89
C VAL A 105 2.10 -0.08 8.03
N ILE A 106 1.30 0.10 6.98
CA ILE A 106 1.02 -0.92 5.96
C ILE A 106 1.64 -0.45 4.65
N ILE A 107 2.33 -1.35 3.95
CA ILE A 107 2.81 -1.18 2.58
C ILE A 107 2.47 -2.46 1.83
N ARG A 108 1.65 -2.37 0.80
CA ARG A 108 1.21 -3.53 0.05
C ARG A 108 1.35 -3.32 -1.45
N GLN A 109 2.31 -4.03 -2.08
CA GLN A 109 2.57 -4.00 -3.52
C GLN A 109 2.87 -2.59 -4.06
N VAL A 110 3.58 -1.79 -3.31
CA VAL A 110 3.95 -0.41 -3.65
C VAL A 110 5.41 -0.32 -4.07
N LEU A 111 6.31 -0.91 -3.29
CA LEU A 111 7.75 -0.76 -3.48
C LEU A 111 8.23 -1.30 -4.83
N GLN A 112 7.55 -2.30 -5.38
CA GLN A 112 7.83 -2.85 -6.71
C GLN A 112 7.73 -1.83 -7.85
N HIS A 113 7.13 -0.66 -7.63
CA HIS A 113 6.93 0.41 -8.62
C HIS A 113 7.89 1.59 -8.43
N LEU A 114 8.73 1.54 -7.40
CA LEU A 114 9.61 2.63 -6.98
C LEU A 114 11.08 2.31 -7.32
N SER A 115 11.89 3.34 -7.52
CA SER A 115 13.33 3.21 -7.63
C SER A 115 13.96 2.77 -6.30
N ASN A 116 15.18 2.25 -6.33
CA ASN A 116 15.89 1.86 -5.11
C ASN A 116 16.11 3.06 -4.17
N LEU A 117 16.33 4.25 -4.73
CA LEU A 117 16.48 5.47 -3.93
C LEU A 117 15.20 5.80 -3.15
N GLU A 118 14.04 5.76 -3.82
CA GLU A 118 12.75 6.03 -3.16
C GLU A 118 12.41 4.96 -2.12
N ILE A 119 12.70 3.68 -2.41
CA ILE A 119 12.55 2.61 -1.43
C ILE A 119 13.39 2.90 -0.18
N GLN A 120 14.67 3.27 -0.33
CA GLN A 120 15.54 3.60 0.79
C GLN A 120 14.99 4.77 1.61
N GLN A 121 14.53 5.84 0.94
CA GLN A 121 13.93 7.00 1.60
C GLN A 121 12.68 6.62 2.43
N ILE A 122 11.87 5.68 1.94
CA ILE A 122 10.72 5.16 2.67
C ILE A 122 11.19 4.33 3.87
N LEU A 123 12.09 3.37 3.66
CA LEU A 123 12.59 2.48 4.71
C LEU A 123 13.20 3.25 5.89
N ASP A 124 13.94 4.33 5.61
CA ASP A 124 14.54 5.18 6.64
C ASP A 124 13.49 5.79 7.59
N LYS A 125 12.27 6.02 7.11
CA LYS A 125 11.15 6.55 7.90
C LYS A 125 10.41 5.48 8.71
N LEU A 126 10.50 4.20 8.31
CA LEU A 126 9.71 3.12 8.91
C LEU A 126 10.11 2.77 10.33
N SER A 127 11.34 3.09 10.75
CA SER A 127 11.81 2.87 12.13
C SER A 127 11.01 3.65 13.19
N ALA A 128 10.24 4.66 12.77
CA ALA A 128 9.37 5.44 13.66
C ALA A 128 8.08 4.69 14.06
N TYR A 129 7.75 3.58 13.40
CA TYR A 129 6.53 2.81 13.64
C TYR A 129 6.84 1.57 14.50
N LYS A 130 5.89 1.23 15.38
CA LYS A 130 6.00 0.04 16.22
C LYS A 130 5.82 -1.26 15.45
N TYR A 131 4.95 -1.22 14.42
CA TYR A 131 4.63 -2.37 13.58
C TYR A 131 4.70 -2.00 12.11
N LEU A 132 5.25 -2.91 11.31
CA LEU A 132 5.28 -2.86 9.86
C LEU A 132 4.57 -4.10 9.29
N VAL A 133 3.60 -3.87 8.42
CA VAL A 133 3.01 -4.91 7.57
C VAL A 133 3.44 -4.65 6.14
N LEU A 134 4.44 -5.37 5.68
CA LEU A 134 4.99 -5.25 4.33
C LEU A 134 4.60 -6.48 3.51
N THR A 135 4.06 -6.26 2.32
CA THR A 135 3.72 -7.32 1.37
C THR A 135 4.08 -6.87 -0.04
N GLU A 136 5.00 -7.57 -0.67
CA GLU A 136 5.42 -7.33 -2.03
C GLU A 136 5.34 -8.61 -2.87
N HIS A 137 5.23 -8.45 -4.17
CA HIS A 137 5.24 -9.56 -5.10
C HIS A 137 6.68 -9.96 -5.40
N ILE A 138 6.98 -11.25 -5.23
CA ILE A 138 8.29 -11.83 -5.51
C ILE A 138 8.15 -12.82 -6.66
N PRO A 139 9.06 -12.79 -7.68
CA PRO A 139 9.05 -13.77 -8.76
C PRO A 139 9.19 -15.21 -8.24
N VAL A 140 8.57 -16.16 -8.93
CA VAL A 140 8.72 -17.59 -8.60
C VAL A 140 10.06 -18.12 -9.12
N GLY A 141 10.81 -18.84 -8.27
CA GLY A 141 12.11 -19.39 -8.60
C GLY A 141 13.28 -18.46 -8.28
N GLU A 142 14.42 -18.71 -8.91
CA GLU A 142 15.60 -17.83 -8.73
C GLU A 142 15.39 -16.50 -9.44
N PHE A 143 15.72 -15.41 -8.74
CA PHE A 143 15.66 -14.06 -9.30
C PHE A 143 16.77 -13.18 -8.71
N ILE A 144 17.08 -12.09 -9.38
CA ILE A 144 18.02 -11.06 -8.88
C ILE A 144 17.18 -10.02 -8.15
N PRO A 145 17.30 -9.87 -6.82
CA PRO A 145 16.55 -8.87 -6.09
C PRO A 145 17.02 -7.45 -6.41
N ASN A 146 16.14 -6.50 -6.20
CA ASN A 146 16.45 -5.07 -6.20
C ASN A 146 17.10 -4.53 -7.48
N ILE A 147 16.82 -5.11 -8.66
CA ILE A 147 17.18 -4.46 -9.92
C ILE A 147 16.51 -3.09 -9.94
N ASP A 148 17.29 -2.03 -10.12
CA ASP A 148 16.77 -0.67 -10.10
C ASP A 148 15.87 -0.39 -11.31
N ILE A 149 14.86 0.44 -11.11
CA ILE A 149 13.90 0.84 -12.14
C ILE A 149 13.61 2.34 -12.03
N ILE A 150 13.08 2.90 -13.12
CA ILE A 150 12.52 4.26 -13.10
C ILE A 150 11.13 4.19 -12.47
N ALA A 151 10.93 4.94 -11.38
CA ALA A 151 9.67 4.97 -10.64
C ALA A 151 8.47 5.27 -11.56
N ASN A 152 7.33 4.67 -11.23
CA ASN A 152 6.02 4.87 -11.89
C ASN A 152 5.91 4.46 -13.36
N SER A 153 7.01 4.17 -14.06
CA SER A 153 6.99 3.77 -15.48
C SER A 153 7.22 2.28 -15.70
N GLN A 154 7.70 1.58 -14.69
CA GLN A 154 8.10 0.19 -14.76
C GLN A 154 7.60 -0.60 -13.54
N ASN A 155 7.71 -1.93 -13.64
CA ASN A 155 7.47 -2.85 -12.54
C ASN A 155 8.58 -3.88 -12.54
N ARG A 156 9.20 -4.12 -11.40
CA ARG A 156 10.33 -5.06 -11.23
C ARG A 156 10.02 -6.47 -11.71
N LEU A 157 8.77 -6.91 -11.60
CA LEU A 157 8.36 -8.23 -12.07
C LEU A 157 8.59 -8.43 -13.57
N LYS A 158 8.46 -7.36 -14.39
CA LYS A 158 8.76 -7.42 -15.82
C LYS A 158 10.26 -7.63 -16.10
N HIS A 159 11.10 -7.38 -15.12
CA HIS A 159 12.54 -7.63 -15.16
C HIS A 159 12.95 -8.89 -14.38
N SER A 160 11.99 -9.77 -14.07
CA SER A 160 12.23 -10.96 -13.23
C SER A 160 12.94 -10.60 -11.91
N SER A 161 12.55 -9.48 -11.29
CA SER A 161 13.09 -8.99 -10.03
C SER A 161 11.96 -8.72 -9.03
N GLY A 162 12.28 -8.76 -7.76
CA GLY A 162 11.41 -8.39 -6.64
C GLY A 162 12.12 -7.45 -5.69
N VAL A 163 11.37 -6.86 -4.75
CA VAL A 163 11.95 -6.04 -3.68
C VAL A 163 12.30 -6.95 -2.51
N ASP A 164 13.58 -6.94 -2.14
CA ASP A 164 14.10 -7.59 -0.94
C ASP A 164 14.63 -6.49 0.00
N VAL A 165 14.04 -6.39 1.17
CA VAL A 165 14.38 -5.37 2.19
C VAL A 165 15.03 -5.99 3.44
N LEU A 166 15.37 -7.28 3.40
CA LEU A 166 16.00 -8.01 4.50
C LEU A 166 17.50 -8.00 4.40
#